data_aa79a70f119f1c6adbc9b6ead7e23fb0
#
_entry.id   aa79a70f119f1c6adbc9b6ead7e23fb0
#
_cell.length_a   1.000
_cell.length_b   1.000
_cell.length_c   1.000
_cell.angle_alpha   90.00
_cell.angle_beta   90.00
_cell.angle_gamma   90.00
#
_symmetry.space_group_name_H-M   'P 1'
#
loop_
_entity.id
_entity.type
_entity.pdbx_description
1 polymer ?
#
loop_
_entity_poly.entity_id
_entity_poly.type
_entity_poly.pdbx_seq_one_letter_code
_entity_poly.pdbx_strand_id
1 'polypeptide(L)'
;RFSLVTGDLLFARRSLIEEGAGKCVIVVNHDTPMAFESSIIRVRLNLELCDNKFYYYYFLSPIGRSKIQSIITGVAQKGIRGNELKQVMVHRPPIDIQRRIASILSAYDDLIENNNRRIALLEESMRLLYREWFVRLRFPGHEHVRVVDGLPEGWERKSVRDIVTESKDLV
;
A
#
# COMPACT_ATOMS: atom_id res chain seq x y z
N ARG A 1 17.35 17.59 -14.73
CA ARG A 1 18.27 16.61 -14.11
C ARG A 1 17.58 15.75 -13.06
N PHE A 2 16.58 16.29 -12.35
CA PHE A 2 15.84 15.60 -11.28
C PHE A 2 14.42 15.18 -11.68
N SER A 3 14.04 15.34 -12.94
CA SER A 3 12.70 14.91 -13.43
C SER A 3 12.59 13.40 -13.46
N LEU A 4 11.44 12.90 -12.97
CA LEU A 4 11.04 11.51 -13.03
C LEU A 4 10.24 11.24 -14.30
N VAL A 5 10.33 10.00 -14.77
CA VAL A 5 9.47 9.47 -15.84
C VAL A 5 8.89 8.14 -15.40
N THR A 6 7.76 7.78 -15.97
CA THR A 6 7.13 6.48 -15.74
C THR A 6 8.13 5.35 -16.00
N GLY A 7 8.21 4.41 -15.06
CA GLY A 7 9.14 3.29 -15.09
C GLY A 7 10.50 3.54 -14.44
N ASP A 8 10.82 4.78 -14.00
CA ASP A 8 11.99 5.00 -13.15
C ASP A 8 11.87 4.18 -11.86
N LEU A 9 12.95 3.52 -11.44
CA LEU A 9 13.04 2.88 -10.14
C LEU A 9 13.69 3.85 -9.14
N LEU A 10 13.07 3.99 -7.98
CA LEU A 10 13.54 4.88 -6.93
C LEU A 10 13.94 4.05 -5.72
N PHE A 11 15.15 4.25 -5.23
CA PHE A 11 15.66 3.59 -4.04
C PHE A 11 15.82 4.60 -2.90
N ALA A 12 15.31 4.25 -1.72
CA ALA A 12 15.55 5.04 -0.51
C ALA A 12 17.05 5.01 -0.16
N ARG A 13 17.69 6.17 -0.25
CA ARG A 13 19.13 6.30 -0.02
C ARG A 13 19.50 6.17 1.45
N ARG A 14 18.61 6.61 2.36
CA ARG A 14 18.84 6.64 3.80
C ARG A 14 17.60 6.22 4.55
N SER A 15 17.80 5.62 5.73
CA SER A 15 16.74 5.29 6.66
C SER A 15 17.29 5.20 8.08
N LEU A 16 16.43 5.44 9.08
CA LEU A 16 16.74 5.22 10.49
C LEU A 16 16.77 3.73 10.85
N ILE A 17 16.08 2.90 10.06
CA ILE A 17 16.03 1.44 10.22
C ILE A 17 16.58 0.76 8.97
N GLU A 18 17.18 -0.42 9.15
CA GLU A 18 17.82 -1.16 8.06
C GLU A 18 16.83 -1.58 6.97
N GLU A 19 15.64 -1.99 7.36
CA GLU A 19 14.58 -2.40 6.44
C GLU A 19 14.11 -1.28 5.51
N GLY A 20 14.27 -0.02 5.92
CA GLY A 20 13.92 1.15 5.14
C GLY A 20 14.95 1.52 4.08
N ALA A 21 16.25 1.30 4.38
CA ALA A 21 17.33 1.63 3.45
C ALA A 21 17.26 0.75 2.19
N GLY A 22 17.41 1.36 1.03
CA GLY A 22 17.36 0.68 -0.26
C GLY A 22 15.98 0.10 -0.63
N LYS A 23 14.88 0.48 0.04
CA LYS A 23 13.54 0.15 -0.46
C LYS A 23 13.37 0.68 -1.87
N CYS A 24 12.84 -0.16 -2.75
CA CYS A 24 12.60 0.15 -4.15
C CYS A 24 11.12 0.43 -4.39
N VAL A 25 10.83 1.49 -5.14
CA VAL A 25 9.50 1.78 -5.70
C VAL A 25 9.63 2.08 -7.18
N ILE A 26 8.55 1.89 -7.94
CA ILE A 26 8.48 2.22 -9.36
C ILE A 26 7.63 3.47 -9.55
N VAL A 27 8.06 4.37 -10.43
CA VAL A 27 7.26 5.53 -10.85
C VAL A 27 6.17 5.06 -11.81
N VAL A 28 4.93 5.18 -11.37
CA VAL A 28 3.76 4.93 -12.21
C VAL A 28 3.39 6.17 -13.04
N ASN A 29 2.43 6.04 -13.94
CA ASN A 29 1.97 7.16 -14.76
C ASN A 29 1.46 8.30 -13.87
N HIS A 30 1.81 9.54 -14.24
CA HIS A 30 1.45 10.76 -13.50
C HIS A 30 1.19 11.92 -14.47
N ASP A 31 0.24 12.76 -14.11
CA ASP A 31 -0.19 13.90 -14.96
C ASP A 31 0.60 15.18 -14.68
N THR A 32 1.34 15.23 -13.57
CA THR A 32 2.12 16.41 -13.17
C THR A 32 3.62 16.10 -13.17
N PRO A 33 4.48 17.06 -13.58
CA PRO A 33 5.92 16.89 -13.50
C PRO A 33 6.34 16.60 -12.06
N MET A 34 7.06 15.50 -11.86
CA MET A 34 7.62 15.12 -10.57
C MET A 34 9.14 15.20 -10.56
N ALA A 35 9.67 15.55 -9.40
CA ALA A 35 11.12 15.56 -9.15
C ALA A 35 11.41 14.79 -7.86
N PHE A 36 12.68 14.42 -7.67
CA PHE A 36 13.14 13.72 -6.47
C PHE A 36 14.31 14.47 -5.83
N GLU A 37 14.50 14.28 -4.54
CA GLU A 37 15.55 14.91 -3.74
C GLU A 37 16.73 13.97 -3.47
N SER A 38 17.73 14.48 -2.76
CA SER A 38 19.00 13.78 -2.50
C SER A 38 18.87 12.52 -1.61
N SER A 39 17.75 12.35 -0.92
CA SER A 39 17.44 11.14 -0.12
C SER A 39 17.04 9.94 -0.97
N ILE A 40 16.90 10.13 -2.28
CA ILE A 40 16.48 9.10 -3.25
C ILE A 40 17.57 8.90 -4.30
N ILE A 41 17.79 7.65 -4.68
CA ILE A 41 18.59 7.27 -5.84
C ILE A 41 17.62 6.83 -6.95
N ARG A 42 17.63 7.57 -8.06
CA ARG A 42 16.89 7.18 -9.26
C ARG A 42 17.73 6.25 -10.12
N VAL A 43 17.14 5.15 -10.55
CA VAL A 43 17.66 4.22 -11.56
C VAL A 43 16.73 4.22 -12.76
N ARG A 44 17.26 4.61 -13.91
CA ARG A 44 16.56 4.52 -15.20
C ARG A 44 17.17 3.38 -15.99
N LEU A 45 16.36 2.39 -16.31
CA LEU A 45 16.78 1.19 -17.00
C LEU A 45 16.85 1.43 -18.53
N ASN A 46 17.69 0.65 -19.21
CA ASN A 46 17.68 0.57 -20.66
C ASN A 46 16.53 -0.37 -21.07
N LEU A 47 15.48 0.17 -21.69
CA LEU A 47 14.25 -0.54 -22.03
C LEU A 47 14.41 -1.55 -23.17
N GLU A 48 15.51 -1.49 -23.92
CA GLU A 48 15.83 -2.50 -24.92
C GLU A 48 16.27 -3.84 -24.28
N LEU A 49 16.82 -3.77 -23.07
CA LEU A 49 17.39 -4.90 -22.35
C LEU A 49 16.60 -5.30 -21.11
N CYS A 50 15.82 -4.37 -20.55
CA CYS A 50 15.25 -4.49 -19.23
C CYS A 50 13.76 -4.06 -19.20
N ASP A 51 12.95 -4.83 -18.52
CA ASP A 51 11.57 -4.45 -18.17
C ASP A 51 11.55 -3.82 -16.78
N ASN A 52 10.95 -2.64 -16.66
CA ASN A 52 10.92 -1.87 -15.42
C ASN A 52 10.16 -2.57 -14.30
N LYS A 53 8.98 -3.15 -14.61
CA LYS A 53 8.17 -3.86 -13.63
C LYS A 53 8.86 -5.14 -13.17
N PHE A 54 9.52 -5.86 -14.07
CA PHE A 54 10.31 -7.05 -13.71
C PHE A 54 11.37 -6.70 -12.66
N TYR A 55 12.18 -5.67 -12.89
CA TYR A 55 13.21 -5.27 -11.93
C TYR A 55 12.65 -4.67 -10.65
N TYR A 56 11.51 -3.99 -10.71
CA TYR A 56 10.78 -3.60 -9.52
C TYR A 56 10.45 -4.81 -8.64
N TYR A 57 9.80 -5.83 -9.20
CA TYR A 57 9.47 -7.07 -8.46
C TYR A 57 10.73 -7.85 -8.04
N TYR A 58 11.76 -7.86 -8.88
CA TYR A 58 13.04 -8.46 -8.53
C TYR A 58 13.60 -7.86 -7.24
N PHE A 59 13.63 -6.53 -7.11
CA PHE A 59 14.16 -5.85 -5.91
C PHE A 59 13.20 -5.93 -4.71
N LEU A 60 11.92 -6.24 -4.89
CA LEU A 60 11.00 -6.58 -3.81
C LEU A 60 11.16 -8.02 -3.33
N SER A 61 11.66 -8.92 -4.17
CA SER A 61 11.84 -10.33 -3.82
C SER A 61 12.92 -10.51 -2.73
N PRO A 62 12.90 -11.62 -1.96
CA PRO A 62 13.94 -11.92 -0.98
C PRO A 62 15.36 -11.90 -1.58
N ILE A 63 15.52 -12.40 -2.80
CA ILE A 63 16.81 -12.44 -3.52
C ILE A 63 17.29 -11.01 -3.82
N GLY A 64 16.46 -10.19 -4.44
CA GLY A 64 16.81 -8.80 -4.76
C GLY A 64 17.03 -7.98 -3.50
N ARG A 65 16.18 -8.17 -2.48
CA ARG A 65 16.32 -7.47 -1.20
C ARG A 65 17.62 -7.84 -0.48
N SER A 66 18.01 -9.11 -0.44
CA SER A 66 19.28 -9.55 0.13
C SER A 66 20.50 -8.89 -0.55
N LYS A 67 20.45 -8.74 -1.89
CA LYS A 67 21.52 -8.04 -2.62
C LYS A 67 21.61 -6.56 -2.26
N ILE A 68 20.47 -5.89 -2.07
CA ILE A 68 20.46 -4.50 -1.60
C ILE A 68 20.95 -4.41 -0.15
N GLN A 69 20.56 -5.33 0.71
CA GLN A 69 21.02 -5.37 2.10
C GLN A 69 22.54 -5.51 2.21
N SER A 70 23.17 -6.28 1.33
CA SER A 70 24.63 -6.48 1.34
C SER A 70 25.46 -5.20 1.08
N ILE A 71 24.83 -4.15 0.55
CA ILE A 71 25.46 -2.85 0.29
C ILE A 71 24.99 -1.75 1.26
N ILE A 72 24.15 -2.09 2.26
CA ILE A 72 23.74 -1.13 3.28
C ILE A 72 24.89 -0.89 4.25
N THR A 73 25.23 0.37 4.48
CA THR A 73 26.28 0.81 5.40
C THR A 73 25.73 1.86 6.37
N GLY A 74 26.49 2.13 7.44
CA GLY A 74 26.18 3.15 8.45
C GLY A 74 25.72 2.54 9.78
N VAL A 75 25.99 3.23 10.88
CA VAL A 75 25.65 2.80 12.24
C VAL A 75 24.38 3.50 12.73
N ALA A 76 24.40 4.82 12.84
CA ALA A 76 23.27 5.61 13.32
C ALA A 76 22.21 5.84 12.23
N GLN A 77 22.62 5.93 10.98
CA GLN A 77 21.74 6.05 9.83
C GLN A 77 22.17 5.04 8.77
N LYS A 78 21.32 4.11 8.48
CA LYS A 78 21.53 3.09 7.44
C LYS A 78 21.34 3.70 6.06
N GLY A 79 22.14 3.26 5.08
CA GLY A 79 22.00 3.81 3.73
C GLY A 79 22.77 3.05 2.67
N ILE A 80 22.46 3.37 1.41
CA ILE A 80 23.15 2.87 0.22
C ILE A 80 23.75 4.03 -0.57
N ARG A 81 24.81 3.75 -1.32
CA ARG A 81 25.43 4.71 -2.24
C ARG A 81 25.14 4.32 -3.69
N GLY A 82 24.97 5.33 -4.55
CA GLY A 82 24.68 5.08 -5.96
C GLY A 82 25.77 4.28 -6.69
N ASN A 83 27.04 4.44 -6.29
CA ASN A 83 28.15 3.68 -6.87
C ASN A 83 28.14 2.22 -6.43
N GLU A 84 27.73 1.92 -5.20
CA GLU A 84 27.57 0.56 -4.69
C GLU A 84 26.36 -0.12 -5.36
N LEU A 85 25.24 0.61 -5.49
CA LEU A 85 24.04 0.11 -6.20
C LEU A 85 24.35 -0.28 -7.66
N LYS A 86 25.20 0.49 -8.36
CA LYS A 86 25.63 0.18 -9.73
C LYS A 86 26.41 -1.13 -9.85
N GLN A 87 27.05 -1.58 -8.79
CA GLN A 87 27.86 -2.81 -8.76
C GLN A 87 27.06 -4.05 -8.37
N VAL A 88 25.79 -3.87 -7.97
CA VAL A 88 24.95 -5.00 -7.60
C VAL A 88 24.68 -5.91 -8.80
N MET A 89 25.13 -7.15 -8.69
CA MET A 89 24.91 -8.16 -9.73
C MET A 89 23.49 -8.68 -9.70
N VAL A 90 22.77 -8.54 -10.80
CA VAL A 90 21.37 -8.96 -10.97
C VAL A 90 21.24 -10.01 -12.07
N HIS A 91 20.24 -10.90 -11.98
CA HIS A 91 19.88 -11.77 -13.06
C HIS A 91 19.19 -11.00 -14.19
N ARG A 92 19.53 -11.32 -15.44
CA ARG A 92 18.92 -10.71 -16.62
C ARG A 92 18.42 -11.83 -17.57
N PRO A 93 17.22 -12.32 -17.36
CA PRO A 93 16.58 -13.22 -18.33
C PRO A 93 16.33 -12.50 -19.67
N PRO A 94 16.03 -13.23 -20.76
CA PRO A 94 15.54 -12.64 -22.00
C PRO A 94 14.35 -11.71 -21.76
N ILE A 95 14.21 -10.66 -22.55
CA ILE A 95 13.23 -9.58 -22.31
C ILE A 95 11.77 -10.07 -22.35
N ASP A 96 11.46 -11.05 -23.17
CA ASP A 96 10.15 -11.70 -23.24
C ASP A 96 9.79 -12.44 -21.94
N ILE A 97 10.76 -13.11 -21.33
CA ILE A 97 10.59 -13.75 -20.02
C ILE A 97 10.39 -12.71 -18.91
N GLN A 98 11.16 -11.62 -18.94
CA GLN A 98 10.98 -10.51 -17.98
C GLN A 98 9.56 -9.94 -18.06
N ARG A 99 9.08 -9.65 -19.27
CA ARG A 99 7.74 -9.11 -19.50
C ARG A 99 6.65 -10.08 -19.06
N ARG A 100 6.82 -11.38 -19.33
CA ARG A 100 5.85 -12.40 -18.90
C ARG A 100 5.74 -12.48 -17.39
N ILE A 101 6.88 -12.48 -16.67
CA ILE A 101 6.91 -12.48 -15.21
C ILE A 101 6.26 -11.20 -14.67
N ALA A 102 6.64 -10.04 -15.21
CA ALA A 102 6.09 -8.75 -14.80
C ALA A 102 4.56 -8.67 -15.01
N SER A 103 4.05 -9.18 -16.13
CA SER A 103 2.62 -9.22 -16.43
C SER A 103 1.84 -10.06 -15.42
N ILE A 104 2.36 -11.23 -15.05
CA ILE A 104 1.72 -12.09 -14.05
C ILE A 104 1.67 -11.38 -12.69
N LEU A 105 2.79 -10.84 -12.24
CA LEU A 105 2.87 -10.20 -10.93
C LEU A 105 2.04 -8.91 -10.86
N SER A 106 2.03 -8.09 -11.91
CA SER A 106 1.21 -6.88 -11.94
C SER A 106 -0.29 -7.18 -11.94
N ALA A 107 -0.74 -8.32 -12.47
CA ALA A 107 -2.15 -8.71 -12.37
C ALA A 107 -2.59 -8.98 -10.92
N TYR A 108 -1.67 -9.47 -10.07
CA TYR A 108 -1.95 -9.60 -8.64
C TYR A 108 -2.00 -8.25 -7.93
N ASP A 109 -1.11 -7.30 -8.28
CA ASP A 109 -1.15 -5.94 -7.72
C ASP A 109 -2.47 -5.25 -8.09
N ASP A 110 -2.90 -5.35 -9.35
CA ASP A 110 -4.18 -4.81 -9.82
C ASP A 110 -5.37 -5.42 -9.05
N LEU A 111 -5.31 -6.73 -8.76
CA LEU A 111 -6.32 -7.43 -7.97
C LEU A 111 -6.35 -6.94 -6.52
N ILE A 112 -5.18 -6.76 -5.90
CA ILE A 112 -5.04 -6.23 -4.54
C ILE A 112 -5.61 -4.81 -4.46
N GLU A 113 -5.25 -3.93 -5.40
CA GLU A 113 -5.75 -2.56 -5.45
C GLU A 113 -7.28 -2.53 -5.62
N ASN A 114 -7.82 -3.33 -6.53
CA ASN A 114 -9.27 -3.44 -6.73
C ASN A 114 -9.99 -3.92 -5.47
N ASN A 115 -9.46 -4.93 -4.77
CA ASN A 115 -10.04 -5.41 -3.53
C ASN A 115 -9.99 -4.36 -2.41
N ASN A 116 -8.87 -3.64 -2.26
CA ASN A 116 -8.76 -2.55 -1.30
C ASN A 116 -9.78 -1.44 -1.58
N ARG A 117 -9.99 -1.08 -2.85
CA ARG A 117 -11.02 -0.12 -3.25
C ARG A 117 -12.43 -0.62 -2.91
N ARG A 118 -12.71 -1.91 -3.15
CA ARG A 118 -14.01 -2.51 -2.78
C ARG A 118 -14.24 -2.49 -1.27
N ILE A 119 -13.22 -2.80 -0.46
CA ILE A 119 -13.30 -2.73 1.00
C ILE A 119 -13.65 -1.30 1.44
N ALA A 120 -12.93 -0.30 0.94
CA ALA A 120 -13.21 1.10 1.28
C ALA A 120 -14.65 1.54 0.92
N LEU A 121 -15.15 1.13 -0.24
CA LEU A 121 -16.53 1.42 -0.66
C LEU A 121 -17.58 0.71 0.22
N LEU A 122 -17.31 -0.53 0.63
CA LEU A 122 -18.20 -1.28 1.53
C LEU A 122 -18.20 -0.65 2.93
N GLU A 123 -17.07 -0.25 3.48
CA GLU A 123 -16.98 0.47 4.75
C GLU A 123 -17.74 1.80 4.71
N GLU A 124 -17.62 2.56 3.63
CA GLU A 124 -18.38 3.81 3.47
C GLU A 124 -19.89 3.52 3.38
N SER A 125 -20.28 2.48 2.66
CA SER A 125 -21.70 2.06 2.57
C SER A 125 -22.27 1.68 3.95
N MET A 126 -21.49 0.96 4.76
CA MET A 126 -21.90 0.64 6.14
C MET A 126 -22.06 1.90 7.00
N ARG A 127 -21.14 2.86 6.90
CA ARG A 127 -21.24 4.14 7.64
C ARG A 127 -22.46 4.94 7.23
N LEU A 128 -22.80 4.95 5.92
CA LEU A 128 -23.98 5.61 5.41
C LEU A 128 -25.26 4.94 5.94
N LEU A 129 -25.36 3.61 5.88
CA LEU A 129 -26.49 2.85 6.41
C LEU A 129 -26.64 3.06 7.91
N TYR A 130 -25.55 2.99 8.68
CA TYR A 130 -25.60 3.27 10.10
C TYR A 130 -26.19 4.67 10.40
N ARG A 131 -25.72 5.68 9.67
CA ARG A 131 -26.21 7.04 9.81
C ARG A 131 -27.69 7.19 9.46
N GLU A 132 -28.13 6.57 8.36
CA GLU A 132 -29.55 6.59 7.99
C GLU A 132 -30.43 5.86 9.00
N TRP A 133 -30.02 4.67 9.45
CA TRP A 133 -30.87 3.84 10.27
C TRP A 133 -30.87 4.25 11.76
N PHE A 134 -29.70 4.56 12.33
CA PHE A 134 -29.56 4.78 13.77
C PHE A 134 -29.42 6.25 14.16
N VAL A 135 -28.96 7.12 13.28
CA VAL A 135 -28.85 8.55 13.55
C VAL A 135 -30.06 9.30 13.02
N ARG A 136 -30.48 9.01 11.78
CA ARG A 136 -31.65 9.62 11.15
C ARG A 136 -32.93 8.86 11.36
N LEU A 137 -32.87 7.67 11.96
CA LEU A 137 -33.97 6.76 12.22
C LEU A 137 -34.77 6.36 10.96
N ARG A 138 -34.07 6.31 9.81
CA ARG A 138 -34.65 5.94 8.51
C ARG A 138 -34.32 4.48 8.18
N PHE A 139 -34.64 3.56 9.08
CA PHE A 139 -34.48 2.12 8.90
C PHE A 139 -35.65 1.56 8.08
N PRO A 140 -35.54 0.35 7.49
CA PRO A 140 -36.63 -0.27 6.74
C PRO A 140 -37.91 -0.40 7.61
N GLY A 141 -39.01 0.15 7.13
CA GLY A 141 -40.30 0.15 7.84
C GLY A 141 -40.50 1.34 8.80
N HIS A 142 -39.56 2.30 8.87
CA HIS A 142 -39.67 3.46 9.76
C HIS A 142 -40.91 4.30 9.51
N GLU A 143 -41.50 4.24 8.32
CA GLU A 143 -42.71 4.99 7.94
C GLU A 143 -43.94 4.54 8.78
N HIS A 144 -43.90 3.32 9.33
CA HIS A 144 -44.96 2.72 10.13
C HIS A 144 -44.69 2.74 11.64
N VAL A 145 -43.55 3.34 12.05
CA VAL A 145 -43.12 3.39 13.47
C VAL A 145 -43.22 4.82 13.98
N ARG A 146 -43.89 5.03 15.10
CA ARG A 146 -43.95 6.33 15.77
C ARG A 146 -42.63 6.62 16.45
N VAL A 147 -42.22 7.89 16.41
CA VAL A 147 -41.06 8.37 17.17
C VAL A 147 -41.59 9.08 18.42
N VAL A 148 -41.22 8.56 19.59
CA VAL A 148 -41.59 9.11 20.92
C VAL A 148 -40.30 9.45 21.65
N ASP A 149 -40.18 10.67 22.15
CA ASP A 149 -39.00 11.18 22.88
C ASP A 149 -37.66 10.98 22.11
N GLY A 150 -37.71 11.08 20.78
CA GLY A 150 -36.55 10.94 19.91
C GLY A 150 -36.08 9.49 19.71
N LEU A 151 -36.92 8.52 20.06
CA LEU A 151 -36.67 7.08 19.78
C LEU A 151 -37.85 6.48 19.04
N PRO A 152 -37.63 5.53 18.13
CA PRO A 152 -38.70 4.71 17.57
C PRO A 152 -39.42 3.93 18.65
N GLU A 153 -40.73 3.78 18.48
CA GLU A 153 -41.53 2.99 19.39
C GLU A 153 -40.98 1.55 19.54
N GLY A 154 -40.83 1.08 20.79
CA GLY A 154 -40.16 -0.19 21.08
C GLY A 154 -38.65 -0.12 21.27
N TRP A 155 -38.02 1.04 21.05
CA TRP A 155 -36.62 1.21 21.36
C TRP A 155 -36.46 1.79 22.78
N GLU A 156 -35.47 1.28 23.51
CA GLU A 156 -35.13 1.74 24.86
C GLU A 156 -33.70 2.23 24.96
N ARG A 157 -33.46 3.23 25.81
CA ARG A 157 -32.10 3.60 26.20
C ARG A 157 -31.72 2.81 27.44
N LYS A 158 -30.64 2.02 27.32
CA LYS A 158 -30.08 1.27 28.45
C LYS A 158 -28.60 1.59 28.60
N SER A 159 -28.10 1.45 29.84
CA SER A 159 -26.66 1.54 30.04
C SER A 159 -25.96 0.29 29.45
N VAL A 160 -24.68 0.42 29.09
CA VAL A 160 -23.90 -0.74 28.64
C VAL A 160 -23.89 -1.84 29.69
N ARG A 161 -23.89 -1.46 30.99
CA ARG A 161 -23.96 -2.40 32.11
C ARG A 161 -25.19 -3.30 32.06
N ASP A 162 -26.31 -2.77 31.58
CA ASP A 162 -27.60 -3.51 31.55
C ASP A 162 -27.71 -4.50 30.39
N ILE A 163 -26.78 -4.42 29.43
CA ILE A 163 -26.80 -5.24 28.20
C ILE A 163 -25.58 -6.14 28.05
N VAL A 164 -24.59 -6.06 28.96
CA VAL A 164 -23.41 -6.94 28.96
C VAL A 164 -23.55 -8.01 30.03
N THR A 165 -23.09 -9.23 29.71
CA THR A 165 -22.90 -10.28 30.70
C THR A 165 -21.43 -10.27 31.08
N GLU A 166 -21.11 -10.11 32.38
CA GLU A 166 -19.73 -10.22 32.83
C GLU A 166 -19.25 -11.67 32.61
N SER A 167 -18.28 -11.85 31.71
CA SER A 167 -17.51 -13.08 31.60
C SER A 167 -16.33 -13.00 32.57
N LYS A 168 -16.20 -13.99 33.44
CA LYS A 168 -15.04 -14.13 34.34
C LYS A 168 -13.84 -14.80 33.66
N ASP A 169 -13.96 -15.15 32.40
CA ASP A 169 -12.88 -15.78 31.64
C ASP A 169 -11.90 -14.68 31.19
N LEU A 170 -10.87 -14.46 32.01
CA LEU A 170 -9.64 -13.77 31.63
C LEU A 170 -8.88 -14.70 30.67
N VAL A 171 -8.74 -14.31 29.42
CA VAL A 171 -7.81 -14.90 28.45
C VAL A 171 -6.43 -14.32 28.70
#